data_1edc86226a76f946f49fba8b4be89bd4
#
_entry.id   1edc86226a76f946f49fba8b4be89bd4
#
_cell.length_a   1.000
_cell.length_b   1.000
_cell.length_c   1.000
_cell.angle_alpha   90.00
_cell.angle_beta   90.00
_cell.angle_gamma   90.00
#
_symmetry.space_group_name_H-M   'P 1'
#
loop_
_entity.id
_entity.type
_entity.pdbx_description
1 polymer ?
#
loop_
_entity_poly.entity_id
_entity_poly.type
_entity_poly.pdbx_seq_one_letter_code
_entity_poly.pdbx_strand_id
1 'polypeptide(L)'
;MPRFLIHSYMIWVIIVVGILSQLNILLLSKWFLTRFSSEGYNGFVQLFGKKLVRLFSFIGLFFILLKLFVIMLGFSEMIQIFMFPATDSNWLILFILLSCLYVAWKGVEKTIRFVVISFLCTFWMFLFFAYFFFPPIAQLSDLYPIIPMELSGDSWKGILLILSSFSGPEFLVFLGPWFKTNNKTYRYLSYGNALTVIEYVSLYMASLFYFGSNYLSKSPFPIVTMARYFQNPVIERIDMVMLSLELFNIVFAGSIFLLLFYGASKIANGKVDKPPSRVGLLFSVFIILIGMILVNEWIWKSEEKQVILLNLQILAGSLSYLVVPIIIIVAMKIKGVNKHANTKENG
;
A
#
# COMPACT_ATOMS: atom_id res chain seq x y z
N MET A 1 -1.09 0.86 13.93
CA MET A 1 -0.04 1.62 13.24
C MET A 1 0.37 2.93 13.94
N PRO A 2 -0.52 3.76 14.51
CA PRO A 2 -0.10 5.03 15.16
C PRO A 2 0.77 4.87 16.40
N ARG A 3 0.84 3.68 16.99
CA ARG A 3 1.71 3.38 18.15
C ARG A 3 3.19 3.75 17.94
N PHE A 4 3.63 3.94 16.69
CA PHE A 4 4.99 4.33 16.34
C PHE A 4 5.12 5.81 15.94
N LEU A 5 4.01 6.52 15.77
CA LEU A 5 3.99 7.95 15.47
C LEU A 5 3.71 8.72 16.77
N ILE A 6 4.74 8.82 17.61
CA ILE A 6 4.61 9.30 19.01
C ILE A 6 4.79 10.83 19.10
N HIS A 7 5.43 11.45 18.11
CA HIS A 7 5.88 12.84 18.23
C HIS A 7 5.39 13.73 17.10
N SER A 8 4.97 14.95 17.41
CA SER A 8 4.46 15.95 16.46
C SER A 8 5.45 16.25 15.31
N TYR A 9 6.77 16.15 15.53
CA TYR A 9 7.77 16.34 14.49
C TYR A 9 7.75 15.27 13.38
N MET A 10 6.98 14.17 13.54
CA MET A 10 6.79 13.18 12.46
C MET A 10 6.10 13.79 11.22
N ILE A 11 5.48 14.96 11.33
CA ILE A 11 4.98 15.74 10.18
C ILE A 11 6.12 15.99 9.18
N TRP A 12 7.28 16.44 9.68
CA TRP A 12 8.46 16.66 8.82
C TRP A 12 8.99 15.38 8.19
N VAL A 13 8.93 14.29 8.93
CA VAL A 13 9.34 12.98 8.40
C VAL A 13 8.44 12.55 7.25
N ILE A 14 7.12 12.76 7.36
CA ILE A 14 6.18 12.48 6.27
C ILE A 14 6.53 13.29 5.02
N ILE A 15 6.86 14.58 5.18
CA ILE A 15 7.25 15.46 4.06
C ILE A 15 8.56 14.99 3.43
N VAL A 16 9.58 14.69 4.24
CA VAL A 16 10.89 14.22 3.75
C VAL A 16 10.75 12.87 3.02
N VAL A 17 9.99 11.94 3.59
CA VAL A 17 9.72 10.66 2.94
C VAL A 17 8.90 10.84 1.67
N GLY A 18 7.97 11.81 1.64
CA GLY A 18 7.24 12.18 0.42
C GLY A 18 8.16 12.68 -0.70
N ILE A 19 9.21 13.44 -0.37
CA ILE A 19 10.25 13.84 -1.33
C ILE A 19 11.06 12.65 -1.81
N LEU A 20 11.45 11.74 -0.91
CA LEU A 20 12.13 10.49 -1.27
C LEU A 20 11.24 9.61 -2.16
N SER A 21 9.95 9.57 -1.86
CA SER A 21 8.95 8.91 -2.69
C SER A 21 8.91 9.49 -4.11
N GLN A 22 9.04 10.80 -4.26
CA GLN A 22 9.10 11.46 -5.57
C GLN A 22 10.34 11.02 -6.37
N LEU A 23 11.48 10.84 -5.71
CA LEU A 23 12.68 10.30 -6.37
C LEU A 23 12.46 8.85 -6.83
N ASN A 24 11.80 8.03 -6.02
CA ASN A 24 11.45 6.67 -6.37
C ASN A 24 10.50 6.60 -7.58
N ILE A 25 9.52 7.47 -7.64
CA ILE A 25 8.60 7.61 -8.78
C ILE A 25 9.36 8.04 -10.05
N LEU A 26 10.36 8.91 -9.92
CA LEU A 26 11.25 9.25 -11.04
C LEU A 26 11.99 8.02 -11.59
N LEU A 27 12.50 7.16 -10.71
CA LEU A 27 13.18 5.94 -11.12
C LEU A 27 12.21 4.97 -11.80
N LEU A 28 11.01 4.78 -11.23
CA LEU A 28 9.97 3.95 -11.80
C LEU A 28 9.47 4.47 -13.15
N SER A 29 9.33 5.78 -13.31
CA SER A 29 8.90 6.38 -14.58
C SER A 29 9.92 6.12 -15.71
N LYS A 30 11.22 6.14 -15.39
CA LYS A 30 12.27 5.75 -16.36
C LYS A 30 12.15 4.29 -16.76
N TRP A 31 11.82 3.40 -15.84
CA TRP A 31 11.55 2.00 -16.15
C TRP A 31 10.38 1.87 -17.13
N PHE A 32 9.25 2.52 -16.86
CA PHE A 32 8.07 2.43 -17.73
C PHE A 32 8.28 2.96 -19.15
N LEU A 33 9.26 3.84 -19.39
CA LEU A 33 9.62 4.32 -20.72
C LEU A 33 10.49 3.32 -21.53
N THR A 34 10.90 2.21 -20.93
CA THR A 34 11.75 1.22 -21.60
C THR A 34 10.93 0.16 -22.29
N ARG A 35 11.49 -0.41 -23.39
CA ARG A 35 10.93 -1.57 -24.07
C ARG A 35 10.82 -2.78 -23.15
N PHE A 36 11.73 -2.94 -22.18
CA PHE A 36 11.72 -4.05 -21.23
C PHE A 36 10.46 -4.04 -20.34
N SER A 37 9.95 -2.88 -19.98
CA SER A 37 8.71 -2.77 -19.21
C SER A 37 7.51 -3.30 -20.00
N SER A 38 7.40 -2.98 -21.30
CA SER A 38 6.30 -3.44 -22.15
C SER A 38 6.37 -4.93 -22.48
N GLU A 39 7.57 -5.53 -22.48
CA GLU A 39 7.78 -6.97 -22.69
C GLU A 39 7.49 -7.80 -21.42
N GLY A 40 7.26 -7.17 -20.28
CA GLY A 40 6.91 -7.82 -19.01
C GLY A 40 7.94 -8.87 -18.57
N TYR A 41 7.52 -10.13 -18.39
CA TYR A 41 8.41 -11.21 -17.97
C TYR A 41 9.66 -11.35 -18.86
N ASN A 42 9.50 -11.28 -20.17
CA ASN A 42 10.63 -11.42 -21.10
C ASN A 42 11.62 -10.26 -20.94
N GLY A 43 11.15 -9.05 -20.66
CA GLY A 43 12.01 -7.91 -20.38
C GLY A 43 12.83 -8.11 -19.09
N PHE A 44 12.22 -8.65 -18.03
CA PHE A 44 12.96 -9.01 -16.81
C PHE A 44 13.99 -10.12 -17.06
N VAL A 45 13.65 -11.13 -17.87
CA VAL A 45 14.59 -12.20 -18.21
C VAL A 45 15.76 -11.67 -19.02
N GLN A 46 15.55 -10.72 -19.93
CA GLN A 46 16.62 -10.07 -20.68
C GLN A 46 17.54 -9.26 -19.75
N LEU A 47 17.00 -8.62 -18.71
CA LEU A 47 17.79 -7.83 -17.77
C LEU A 47 18.58 -8.68 -16.76
N PHE A 48 17.93 -9.64 -16.14
CA PHE A 48 18.48 -10.38 -15.00
C PHE A 48 18.84 -11.83 -15.31
N GLY A 49 18.31 -12.37 -16.40
CA GLY A 49 18.41 -13.80 -16.71
C GLY A 49 17.34 -14.63 -15.98
N LYS A 50 17.01 -15.79 -16.56
CA LYS A 50 15.89 -16.63 -16.13
C LYS A 50 15.99 -17.14 -14.67
N LYS A 51 17.23 -17.44 -14.20
CA LYS A 51 17.45 -17.96 -12.84
C LYS A 51 17.20 -16.87 -11.78
N LEU A 52 17.74 -15.66 -11.97
CA LEU A 52 17.55 -14.54 -11.01
C LEU A 52 16.10 -14.05 -10.98
N VAL A 53 15.42 -13.99 -12.13
CA VAL A 53 14.00 -13.62 -12.16
C VAL A 53 13.16 -14.61 -11.37
N ARG A 54 13.45 -15.90 -11.43
CA ARG A 54 12.76 -16.91 -10.62
C ARG A 54 13.04 -16.74 -9.12
N LEU A 55 14.28 -16.46 -8.74
CA LEU A 55 14.66 -16.19 -7.34
C LEU A 55 13.96 -14.93 -6.83
N PHE A 56 13.99 -13.83 -7.59
CA PHE A 56 13.30 -12.59 -7.21
C PHE A 56 11.78 -12.78 -7.11
N SER A 57 11.18 -13.61 -7.97
CA SER A 57 9.77 -13.93 -7.89
C SER A 57 9.44 -14.72 -6.63
N PHE A 58 10.31 -15.63 -6.20
CA PHE A 58 10.13 -16.39 -4.95
C PHE A 58 10.22 -15.45 -3.71
N ILE A 59 11.21 -14.57 -3.68
CA ILE A 59 11.32 -13.54 -2.63
C ILE A 59 10.11 -12.61 -2.66
N GLY A 60 9.69 -12.19 -3.85
CA GLY A 60 8.52 -11.33 -4.06
C GLY A 60 7.21 -11.94 -3.55
N LEU A 61 7.03 -13.26 -3.65
CA LEU A 61 5.88 -13.96 -3.08
C LEU A 61 5.74 -13.71 -1.58
N PHE A 62 6.86 -13.76 -0.85
CA PHE A 62 6.87 -13.50 0.59
C PHE A 62 6.43 -12.04 0.90
N PHE A 63 6.99 -11.06 0.19
CA PHE A 63 6.64 -9.66 0.37
C PHE A 63 5.16 -9.37 0.04
N ILE A 64 4.67 -9.96 -1.06
CA ILE A 64 3.27 -9.84 -1.48
C ILE A 64 2.33 -10.41 -0.42
N LEU A 65 2.61 -11.63 0.07
CA LEU A 65 1.79 -12.29 1.09
C LEU A 65 1.79 -11.50 2.39
N LEU A 66 2.97 -11.07 2.86
CA LEU A 66 3.09 -10.32 4.10
C LEU A 66 2.26 -9.02 4.06
N LYS A 67 2.38 -8.27 2.96
CA LYS A 67 1.63 -7.03 2.79
C LYS A 67 0.12 -7.28 2.67
N LEU A 68 -0.27 -8.27 1.90
CA LEU A 68 -1.67 -8.67 1.73
C LEU A 68 -2.29 -9.08 3.07
N PHE A 69 -1.59 -9.90 3.87
CA PHE A 69 -2.09 -10.37 5.15
C PHE A 69 -2.29 -9.20 6.13
N VAL A 70 -1.31 -8.32 6.27
CA VAL A 70 -1.43 -7.17 7.19
C VAL A 70 -2.56 -6.22 6.79
N ILE A 71 -2.72 -5.94 5.49
CA ILE A 71 -3.81 -5.08 5.00
C ILE A 71 -5.18 -5.72 5.28
N MET A 72 -5.35 -7.00 4.94
CA MET A 72 -6.62 -7.71 5.08
C MET A 72 -7.00 -7.95 6.54
N LEU A 73 -6.05 -8.41 7.35
CA LEU A 73 -6.29 -8.67 8.78
C LEU A 73 -6.55 -7.37 9.54
N GLY A 74 -5.77 -6.31 9.26
CA GLY A 74 -5.97 -5.01 9.89
C GLY A 74 -7.33 -4.38 9.54
N PHE A 75 -7.78 -4.51 8.30
CA PHE A 75 -9.10 -4.03 7.90
C PHE A 75 -10.23 -4.88 8.48
N SER A 76 -10.06 -6.20 8.52
CA SER A 76 -11.02 -7.12 9.16
C SER A 76 -11.17 -6.82 10.65
N GLU A 77 -10.09 -6.53 11.36
CA GLU A 77 -10.09 -6.11 12.75
C GLU A 77 -10.84 -4.75 12.93
N MET A 78 -10.59 -3.77 12.05
CA MET A 78 -11.33 -2.51 12.08
C MET A 78 -12.85 -2.73 11.90
N ILE A 79 -13.26 -3.52 10.92
CA ILE A 79 -14.68 -3.84 10.71
C ILE A 79 -15.26 -4.55 11.94
N GLN A 80 -14.53 -5.48 12.53
CA GLN A 80 -14.98 -6.20 13.72
C GLN A 80 -15.19 -5.23 14.90
N ILE A 81 -14.23 -4.37 15.19
CA ILE A 81 -14.31 -3.45 16.34
C ILE A 81 -15.42 -2.40 16.17
N PHE A 82 -15.56 -1.83 14.98
CA PHE A 82 -16.43 -0.66 14.77
C PHE A 82 -17.81 -0.97 14.21
N MET A 83 -17.97 -2.06 13.46
CA MET A 83 -19.23 -2.40 12.77
C MET A 83 -19.88 -3.69 13.29
N PHE A 84 -19.11 -4.76 13.42
CA PHE A 84 -19.65 -6.09 13.71
C PHE A 84 -18.91 -6.80 14.85
N PRO A 85 -19.00 -6.31 16.10
CA PRO A 85 -18.21 -6.85 17.22
C PRO A 85 -18.53 -8.31 17.57
N ALA A 86 -19.73 -8.80 17.24
CA ALA A 86 -20.13 -10.19 17.49
C ALA A 86 -19.74 -11.15 16.37
N THR A 87 -19.19 -10.66 15.25
CA THR A 87 -18.84 -11.50 14.09
C THR A 87 -17.41 -12.01 14.23
N ASP A 88 -17.18 -13.30 13.95
CA ASP A 88 -15.84 -13.86 13.90
C ASP A 88 -15.05 -13.24 12.73
N SER A 89 -13.81 -12.84 13.00
CA SER A 89 -12.93 -12.22 12.01
C SER A 89 -12.67 -13.09 10.77
N ASN A 90 -12.71 -14.42 10.90
CA ASN A 90 -12.52 -15.33 9.77
C ASN A 90 -13.63 -15.22 8.71
N TRP A 91 -14.87 -14.95 9.13
CA TRP A 91 -15.97 -14.70 8.19
C TRP A 91 -15.78 -13.38 7.44
N LEU A 92 -15.30 -12.34 8.13
CA LEU A 92 -15.00 -11.05 7.51
C LEU A 92 -13.86 -11.20 6.48
N ILE A 93 -12.79 -11.91 6.83
CA ILE A 93 -11.68 -12.24 5.94
C ILE A 93 -12.19 -12.98 4.68
N LEU A 94 -13.03 -13.99 4.86
CA LEU A 94 -13.61 -14.76 3.75
C LEU A 94 -14.43 -13.84 2.83
N PHE A 95 -15.31 -13.01 3.37
CA PHE A 95 -16.15 -12.11 2.60
C PHE A 95 -15.32 -11.09 1.79
N ILE A 96 -14.32 -10.47 2.41
CA ILE A 96 -13.43 -9.51 1.74
C ILE A 96 -12.64 -10.22 0.64
N LEU A 97 -12.10 -11.41 0.93
CA LEU A 97 -11.31 -12.17 -0.05
C LEU A 97 -12.16 -12.64 -1.25
N LEU A 98 -13.41 -13.02 -1.04
CA LEU A 98 -14.35 -13.35 -2.12
C LEU A 98 -14.63 -12.13 -3.02
N SER A 99 -14.78 -10.95 -2.42
CA SER A 99 -14.92 -9.68 -3.15
C SER A 99 -13.67 -9.38 -3.98
N CYS A 100 -12.47 -9.58 -3.41
CA CYS A 100 -11.21 -9.44 -4.13
C CYS A 100 -11.09 -10.46 -5.28
N LEU A 101 -11.48 -11.72 -5.05
CA LEU A 101 -11.50 -12.76 -6.08
C LEU A 101 -12.42 -12.37 -7.23
N TYR A 102 -13.61 -11.86 -6.94
CA TYR A 102 -14.56 -11.43 -7.98
C TYR A 102 -13.95 -10.38 -8.91
N VAL A 103 -13.27 -9.37 -8.36
CA VAL A 103 -12.60 -8.35 -9.16
C VAL A 103 -11.39 -8.92 -9.90
N ALA A 104 -10.52 -9.70 -9.22
CA ALA A 104 -9.36 -10.33 -9.82
C ALA A 104 -9.72 -11.31 -10.97
N TRP A 105 -10.87 -11.98 -10.86
CA TRP A 105 -11.37 -12.89 -11.90
C TRP A 105 -11.62 -12.21 -13.23
N LYS A 106 -11.90 -10.91 -13.24
CA LYS A 106 -12.08 -10.11 -14.45
C LYS A 106 -10.78 -9.82 -15.20
N GLY A 107 -9.63 -10.15 -14.58
CA GLY A 107 -8.29 -9.97 -15.14
C GLY A 107 -7.66 -8.61 -14.79
N VAL A 108 -6.35 -8.52 -15.05
CA VAL A 108 -5.50 -7.39 -14.64
C VAL A 108 -6.03 -6.04 -15.14
N GLU A 109 -6.41 -5.95 -16.41
CA GLU A 109 -6.87 -4.69 -17.01
C GLU A 109 -8.13 -4.13 -16.33
N LYS A 110 -9.12 -5.00 -16.08
CA LYS A 110 -10.36 -4.59 -15.41
C LYS A 110 -10.13 -4.27 -13.94
N THR A 111 -9.23 -4.98 -13.29
CA THR A 111 -8.82 -4.70 -11.91
C THR A 111 -8.13 -3.34 -11.81
N ILE A 112 -7.25 -2.99 -12.74
CA ILE A 112 -6.63 -1.65 -12.78
C ILE A 112 -7.70 -0.56 -13.00
N ARG A 113 -8.66 -0.78 -13.89
CA ARG A 113 -9.76 0.18 -14.10
C ARG A 113 -10.65 0.35 -12.88
N PHE A 114 -10.76 -0.65 -12.03
CA PHE A 114 -11.53 -0.58 -10.79
C PHE A 114 -10.97 0.44 -9.79
N VAL A 115 -9.66 0.82 -9.90
CA VAL A 115 -9.06 1.88 -9.07
C VAL A 115 -9.80 3.21 -9.20
N VAL A 116 -10.35 3.52 -10.37
CA VAL A 116 -11.09 4.77 -10.59
C VAL A 116 -12.35 4.80 -9.72
N ILE A 117 -13.08 3.68 -9.65
CA ILE A 117 -14.27 3.55 -8.80
C ILE A 117 -13.86 3.66 -7.33
N SER A 118 -12.84 2.91 -6.93
CA SER A 118 -12.29 2.95 -5.57
C SER A 118 -11.92 4.38 -5.17
N PHE A 119 -11.15 5.09 -5.99
CA PHE A 119 -10.75 6.46 -5.74
C PHE A 119 -11.95 7.42 -5.62
N LEU A 120 -12.93 7.35 -6.54
CA LEU A 120 -14.13 8.19 -6.49
C LEU A 120 -14.98 7.92 -5.25
N CYS A 121 -15.01 6.69 -4.75
CA CYS A 121 -15.72 6.34 -3.52
C CYS A 121 -15.06 6.92 -2.27
N THR A 122 -13.74 7.05 -2.24
CA THR A 122 -12.99 7.38 -1.00
C THR A 122 -12.41 8.78 -0.97
N PHE A 123 -12.11 9.38 -2.13
CA PHE A 123 -11.45 10.69 -2.21
C PHE A 123 -12.16 11.81 -1.43
N TRP A 124 -13.48 11.86 -1.49
CA TRP A 124 -14.25 12.90 -0.81
C TRP A 124 -14.30 12.71 0.73
N MET A 125 -14.01 11.49 1.24
CA MET A 125 -13.97 11.23 2.67
C MET A 125 -12.92 12.11 3.37
N PHE A 126 -11.86 12.47 2.65
CA PHE A 126 -10.82 13.37 3.15
C PHE A 126 -11.42 14.72 3.60
N LEU A 127 -12.48 15.21 2.98
CA LEU A 127 -13.12 16.47 3.33
C LEU A 127 -13.74 16.47 4.72
N PHE A 128 -14.18 15.31 5.24
CA PHE A 128 -14.70 15.23 6.61
C PHE A 128 -13.65 15.57 7.66
N PHE A 129 -12.39 15.27 7.38
CA PHE A 129 -11.32 15.58 8.32
C PHE A 129 -10.98 17.08 8.38
N ALA A 130 -11.45 17.89 7.42
CA ALA A 130 -11.28 19.34 7.46
C ALA A 130 -11.92 19.97 8.72
N TYR A 131 -12.97 19.35 9.26
CA TYR A 131 -13.61 19.80 10.48
C TYR A 131 -12.65 19.87 11.69
N PHE A 132 -11.70 18.97 11.77
CA PHE A 132 -10.74 18.90 12.87
C PHE A 132 -9.66 19.99 12.84
N PHE A 133 -9.64 20.83 11.81
CA PHE A 133 -8.73 21.98 11.70
C PHE A 133 -9.34 23.30 12.24
N PHE A 134 -10.59 23.27 12.69
CA PHE A 134 -11.27 24.46 13.20
C PHE A 134 -11.40 24.46 14.72
N PRO A 135 -11.32 25.65 15.37
CA PRO A 135 -11.64 25.79 16.78
C PRO A 135 -13.10 25.38 17.06
N PRO A 136 -13.42 24.82 18.24
CA PRO A 136 -12.54 24.69 19.42
C PRO A 136 -11.62 23.45 19.42
N ILE A 137 -11.67 22.58 18.39
CA ILE A 137 -10.96 21.31 18.36
C ILE A 137 -9.47 21.55 18.10
N ALA A 138 -9.14 22.33 17.08
CA ALA A 138 -7.76 22.61 16.72
C ALA A 138 -7.11 23.57 17.73
N GLN A 139 -6.15 23.08 18.48
CA GLN A 139 -5.29 23.89 19.36
C GLN A 139 -3.86 23.79 18.85
N LEU A 140 -3.24 24.93 18.54
CA LEU A 140 -1.86 24.96 18.06
C LEU A 140 -0.85 24.40 19.07
N SER A 141 -1.19 24.46 20.37
CA SER A 141 -0.40 23.86 21.45
C SER A 141 -0.15 22.37 21.27
N ASP A 142 -1.10 21.64 20.66
CA ASP A 142 -1.02 20.18 20.47
C ASP A 142 0.00 19.75 19.40
N LEU A 143 0.46 20.71 18.59
CA LEU A 143 1.53 20.49 17.63
C LEU A 143 2.94 20.61 18.22
N TYR A 144 3.08 21.14 19.45
CA TYR A 144 4.41 21.29 20.06
C TYR A 144 4.86 20.01 20.77
N PRO A 145 6.18 19.68 20.71
CA PRO A 145 7.25 20.37 19.98
C PRO A 145 7.29 19.98 18.49
N ILE A 146 7.29 20.96 17.60
CA ILE A 146 7.35 20.76 16.13
C ILE A 146 8.77 20.33 15.70
N ILE A 147 9.79 20.75 16.45
CA ILE A 147 11.20 20.43 16.18
C ILE A 147 11.66 19.45 17.26
N PRO A 148 12.27 18.32 16.89
CA PRO A 148 12.77 17.36 17.86
C PRO A 148 13.95 17.98 18.65
N MET A 149 13.87 17.95 19.97
CA MET A 149 15.02 18.28 20.82
C MET A 149 16.00 17.11 20.90
N GLU A 150 15.48 15.88 20.85
CA GLU A 150 16.26 14.65 20.82
C GLU A 150 15.57 13.60 19.92
N LEU A 151 16.34 12.88 19.11
CA LEU A 151 15.84 11.73 18.35
C LEU A 151 15.87 10.51 19.28
N SER A 152 14.72 10.12 19.80
CA SER A 152 14.60 8.89 20.58
C SER A 152 14.83 7.65 19.73
N GLY A 153 15.30 6.54 20.35
CA GLY A 153 15.50 5.28 19.63
C GLY A 153 14.24 4.72 18.96
N ASP A 154 13.04 5.12 19.41
CA ASP A 154 11.77 4.72 18.81
C ASP A 154 11.41 5.53 17.56
N SER A 155 12.07 6.67 17.32
CA SER A 155 11.86 7.49 16.12
C SER A 155 12.15 6.73 14.83
N TRP A 156 13.11 5.78 14.83
CA TRP A 156 13.42 4.93 13.68
C TRP A 156 12.26 4.05 13.24
N LYS A 157 11.49 3.54 14.21
CA LYS A 157 10.29 2.73 13.90
C LYS A 157 9.24 3.58 13.20
N GLY A 158 9.05 4.83 13.64
CA GLY A 158 8.17 5.79 12.99
C GLY A 158 8.61 6.13 11.57
N ILE A 159 9.90 6.36 11.34
CA ILE A 159 10.46 6.64 10.01
C ILE A 159 10.24 5.44 9.07
N LEU A 160 10.55 4.21 9.52
CA LEU A 160 10.32 3.00 8.74
C LEU A 160 8.83 2.76 8.46
N LEU A 161 7.95 3.05 9.42
CA LEU A 161 6.50 2.98 9.23
C LEU A 161 6.05 3.92 8.12
N ILE A 162 6.49 5.17 8.14
CA ILE A 162 6.15 6.16 7.12
C ILE A 162 6.68 5.71 5.76
N LEU A 163 7.93 5.25 5.66
CA LEU A 163 8.49 4.67 4.42
C LEU A 163 7.65 3.49 3.91
N SER A 164 7.28 2.57 4.80
CA SER A 164 6.44 1.42 4.46
C SER A 164 5.02 1.84 4.02
N SER A 165 4.50 2.96 4.51
CA SER A 165 3.18 3.48 4.11
C SER A 165 3.19 4.04 2.69
N PHE A 166 4.32 4.55 2.20
CA PHE A 166 4.51 4.94 0.80
C PHE A 166 4.80 3.75 -0.13
N SER A 167 5.07 2.56 0.41
CA SER A 167 5.31 1.33 -0.37
C SER A 167 4.02 0.89 -1.09
N GLY A 168 4.15 0.59 -2.35
CA GLY A 168 3.06 0.17 -3.25
C GLY A 168 3.43 0.41 -4.70
N PRO A 169 3.94 1.61 -5.07
CA PRO A 169 4.34 1.92 -6.44
C PRO A 169 5.40 0.97 -7.02
N GLU A 170 6.27 0.38 -6.22
CA GLU A 170 7.26 -0.60 -6.65
C GLU A 170 6.63 -1.87 -7.24
N PHE A 171 5.43 -2.23 -6.82
CA PHE A 171 4.70 -3.37 -7.38
C PHE A 171 4.13 -3.07 -8.78
N LEU A 172 3.95 -1.79 -9.14
CA LEU A 172 3.50 -1.40 -10.48
C LEU A 172 4.50 -1.82 -11.56
N VAL A 173 5.77 -2.04 -11.20
CA VAL A 173 6.82 -2.52 -12.12
C VAL A 173 6.39 -3.78 -12.87
N PHE A 174 5.63 -4.66 -12.23
CA PHE A 174 5.13 -5.89 -12.82
C PHE A 174 3.93 -5.68 -13.75
N LEU A 175 3.32 -4.50 -13.72
CA LEU A 175 2.16 -4.14 -14.54
C LEU A 175 2.56 -3.40 -15.84
N GLY A 176 3.86 -3.30 -16.14
CA GLY A 176 4.37 -2.60 -17.33
C GLY A 176 3.66 -2.90 -18.65
N PRO A 177 3.33 -4.17 -18.99
CA PRO A 177 2.63 -4.50 -20.23
C PRO A 177 1.25 -3.88 -20.39
N TRP A 178 0.60 -3.51 -19.28
CA TRP A 178 -0.74 -2.91 -19.28
C TRP A 178 -0.72 -1.37 -19.23
N PHE A 179 0.45 -0.77 -19.04
CA PHE A 179 0.60 0.68 -19.09
C PHE A 179 0.96 1.15 -20.51
N LYS A 180 0.15 2.06 -21.05
CA LYS A 180 0.56 2.80 -22.25
C LYS A 180 1.62 3.81 -21.84
N THR A 181 2.86 3.55 -22.24
CA THR A 181 3.98 4.43 -21.96
C THR A 181 3.81 5.75 -22.72
N ASN A 182 3.60 6.83 -21.97
CA ASN A 182 3.57 8.17 -22.51
C ASN A 182 4.47 9.05 -21.62
N ASN A 183 5.10 10.07 -22.20
CA ASN A 183 5.89 11.07 -21.47
C ASN A 183 5.12 11.75 -20.32
N LYS A 184 3.79 11.66 -20.32
CA LYS A 184 2.91 12.18 -19.26
C LYS A 184 2.82 11.27 -18.02
N THR A 185 3.26 10.01 -18.09
CA THR A 185 3.16 9.03 -16.99
C THR A 185 3.80 9.57 -15.70
N TYR A 186 4.98 10.16 -15.81
CA TYR A 186 5.66 10.78 -14.68
C TYR A 186 4.81 11.86 -14.00
N ARG A 187 4.15 12.73 -14.76
CA ARG A 187 3.32 13.82 -14.21
C ARG A 187 2.14 13.25 -13.40
N TYR A 188 1.45 12.24 -13.91
CA TYR A 188 0.33 11.62 -13.21
C TYR A 188 0.75 10.91 -11.92
N LEU A 189 1.87 10.19 -11.97
CA LEU A 189 2.43 9.55 -10.77
C LEU A 189 2.88 10.59 -9.73
N SER A 190 3.45 11.72 -10.17
CA SER A 190 3.85 12.82 -9.30
C SER A 190 2.65 13.49 -8.64
N TYR A 191 1.54 13.72 -9.37
CA TYR A 191 0.31 14.23 -8.78
C TYR A 191 -0.28 13.27 -7.74
N GLY A 192 -0.27 11.97 -8.03
CA GLY A 192 -0.68 10.95 -7.06
C GLY A 192 0.17 10.99 -5.79
N ASN A 193 1.49 11.07 -5.93
CA ASN A 193 2.39 11.18 -4.77
C ASN A 193 2.15 12.46 -3.96
N ALA A 194 2.00 13.61 -4.62
CA ALA A 194 1.72 14.86 -3.94
C ALA A 194 0.40 14.80 -3.16
N LEU A 195 -0.64 14.20 -3.75
CA LEU A 195 -1.93 13.98 -3.09
C LEU A 195 -1.77 13.09 -1.85
N THR A 196 -1.03 11.98 -1.96
CA THR A 196 -0.76 11.08 -0.83
C THR A 196 -0.01 11.79 0.31
N VAL A 197 0.97 12.65 -0.02
CA VAL A 197 1.70 13.43 1.00
C VAL A 197 0.75 14.40 1.71
N ILE A 198 -0.08 15.12 0.96
CA ILE A 198 -1.08 16.05 1.52
C ILE A 198 -2.05 15.29 2.41
N GLU A 199 -2.55 14.15 1.97
CA GLU A 199 -3.46 13.30 2.72
C GLU A 199 -2.83 12.85 4.04
N TYR A 200 -1.63 12.28 4.02
CA TYR A 200 -0.94 11.79 5.21
C TYR A 200 -0.63 12.91 6.21
N VAL A 201 -0.13 14.06 5.73
CA VAL A 201 0.15 15.21 6.59
C VAL A 201 -1.15 15.71 7.23
N SER A 202 -2.21 15.88 6.44
CA SER A 202 -3.49 16.39 6.94
C SER A 202 -4.14 15.45 7.93
N LEU A 203 -4.21 14.14 7.64
CA LEU A 203 -4.78 13.16 8.56
C LEU A 203 -3.98 13.05 9.85
N TYR A 204 -2.66 13.15 9.76
CA TYR A 204 -1.79 13.13 10.93
C TYR A 204 -1.97 14.40 11.79
N MET A 205 -2.00 15.58 11.18
CA MET A 205 -2.26 16.84 11.87
C MET A 205 -3.66 16.85 12.52
N ALA A 206 -4.70 16.43 11.79
CA ALA A 206 -6.05 16.31 12.34
C ALA A 206 -6.09 15.37 13.55
N SER A 207 -5.34 14.25 13.49
CA SER A 207 -5.24 13.31 14.62
C SER A 207 -4.52 13.92 15.82
N LEU A 208 -3.48 14.74 15.60
CA LEU A 208 -2.78 15.45 16.67
C LEU A 208 -3.69 16.51 17.32
N PHE A 209 -4.41 17.30 16.54
CA PHE A 209 -5.35 18.29 17.07
C PHE A 209 -6.45 17.67 17.89
N TYR A 210 -6.92 16.50 17.51
CA TYR A 210 -8.03 15.86 18.21
C TYR A 210 -7.61 15.07 19.44
N PHE A 211 -6.52 14.32 19.36
CA PHE A 211 -6.09 13.41 20.42
C PHE A 211 -4.92 13.94 21.26
N GLY A 212 -4.14 14.88 20.71
CA GLY A 212 -2.81 15.18 21.25
C GLY A 212 -1.83 13.99 21.07
N SER A 213 -0.54 14.26 21.23
CA SER A 213 0.53 13.26 21.00
C SER A 213 0.43 12.05 21.94
N ASN A 214 0.08 12.28 23.21
CA ASN A 214 0.05 11.23 24.24
C ASN A 214 -1.07 10.20 24.03
N TYR A 215 -2.24 10.62 23.58
CA TYR A 215 -3.38 9.71 23.37
C TYR A 215 -3.30 9.04 21.99
N LEU A 216 -2.75 9.75 21.00
CA LEU A 216 -2.58 9.22 19.64
C LEU A 216 -1.75 7.93 19.65
N SER A 217 -0.70 7.85 20.46
CA SER A 217 0.16 6.67 20.61
C SER A 217 -0.58 5.43 21.16
N LYS A 218 -1.66 5.64 21.90
CA LYS A 218 -2.45 4.57 22.54
C LYS A 218 -3.62 4.11 21.69
N SER A 219 -4.05 4.90 20.71
CA SER A 219 -5.18 4.54 19.84
C SER A 219 -4.74 3.61 18.70
N PRO A 220 -5.33 2.42 18.54
CA PRO A 220 -4.99 1.51 17.44
C PRO A 220 -5.47 2.03 16.07
N PHE A 221 -6.63 2.71 16.04
CA PHE A 221 -7.28 3.19 14.80
C PHE A 221 -7.77 4.65 14.96
N PRO A 222 -6.88 5.64 15.10
CA PRO A 222 -7.26 7.00 15.45
C PRO A 222 -8.19 7.64 14.43
N ILE A 223 -7.96 7.44 13.12
CA ILE A 223 -8.76 8.02 12.05
C ILE A 223 -10.23 7.55 12.13
N VAL A 224 -10.46 6.26 12.35
CA VAL A 224 -11.81 5.70 12.48
C VAL A 224 -12.45 6.15 13.80
N THR A 225 -11.66 6.23 14.88
CA THR A 225 -12.13 6.75 16.16
C THR A 225 -12.55 8.22 16.06
N MET A 226 -11.79 9.05 15.36
CA MET A 226 -12.17 10.44 15.06
C MET A 226 -13.49 10.50 14.28
N ALA A 227 -13.62 9.69 13.24
CA ALA A 227 -14.85 9.63 12.44
C ALA A 227 -16.08 9.24 13.28
N ARG A 228 -15.91 8.37 14.26
CA ARG A 228 -16.98 7.97 15.20
C ARG A 228 -17.46 9.12 16.08
N TYR A 229 -16.56 10.04 16.46
CA TYR A 229 -16.92 11.21 17.27
C TYR A 229 -17.51 12.36 16.45
N PHE A 230 -17.46 12.28 15.14
CA PHE A 230 -18.11 13.26 14.27
C PHE A 230 -19.61 12.98 14.24
N GLN A 231 -20.35 13.72 15.09
CA GLN A 231 -21.80 13.62 15.13
C GLN A 231 -22.42 14.67 14.22
N ASN A 232 -23.17 14.22 13.24
CA ASN A 232 -23.97 15.09 12.37
C ASN A 232 -25.47 14.74 12.57
N PRO A 233 -26.37 15.72 12.64
CA PRO A 233 -27.81 15.47 12.78
C PRO A 233 -28.42 14.55 11.72
N VAL A 234 -27.76 14.43 10.56
CA VAL A 234 -28.25 13.62 9.42
C VAL A 234 -27.69 12.20 9.45
N ILE A 235 -26.44 12.03 9.89
CA ILE A 235 -25.75 10.74 9.93
C ILE A 235 -25.09 10.56 11.31
N GLU A 236 -25.68 9.72 12.14
CA GLU A 236 -25.18 9.46 13.50
C GLU A 236 -23.85 8.69 13.50
N ARG A 237 -23.63 7.82 12.51
CA ARG A 237 -22.52 6.88 12.44
C ARG A 237 -21.73 7.02 11.11
N ILE A 238 -20.97 8.12 10.99
CA ILE A 238 -20.14 8.39 9.82
C ILE A 238 -19.00 7.35 9.68
N ASP A 239 -18.50 6.82 10.78
CA ASP A 239 -17.49 5.75 10.80
C ASP A 239 -17.92 4.53 9.99
N MET A 240 -19.19 4.11 10.08
CA MET A 240 -19.71 2.98 9.30
C MET A 240 -19.71 3.27 7.79
N VAL A 241 -20.12 4.48 7.40
CA VAL A 241 -20.11 4.89 5.99
C VAL A 241 -18.69 4.92 5.45
N MET A 242 -17.75 5.49 6.22
CA MET A 242 -16.35 5.55 5.84
C MET A 242 -15.73 4.16 5.67
N LEU A 243 -15.92 3.26 6.61
CA LEU A 243 -15.40 1.88 6.52
C LEU A 243 -16.02 1.12 5.33
N SER A 244 -17.32 1.34 5.06
CA SER A 244 -17.99 0.72 3.91
C SER A 244 -17.41 1.20 2.58
N LEU A 245 -17.05 2.47 2.48
CA LEU A 245 -16.43 3.04 1.29
C LEU A 245 -14.96 2.65 1.18
N GLU A 246 -14.23 2.58 2.29
CA GLU A 246 -12.84 2.11 2.32
C GLU A 246 -12.71 0.65 1.85
N LEU A 247 -13.78 -0.15 1.99
CA LEU A 247 -13.82 -1.50 1.44
C LEU A 247 -13.48 -1.54 -0.06
N PHE A 248 -13.84 -0.51 -0.84
CA PHE A 248 -13.49 -0.45 -2.26
C PHE A 248 -11.98 -0.37 -2.47
N ASN A 249 -11.25 0.41 -1.65
CA ASN A 249 -9.80 0.47 -1.69
C ASN A 249 -9.15 -0.86 -1.31
N ILE A 250 -9.66 -1.50 -0.26
CA ILE A 250 -9.17 -2.79 0.20
C ILE A 250 -9.42 -3.88 -0.84
N VAL A 251 -10.60 -3.91 -1.47
CA VAL A 251 -10.92 -4.85 -2.54
C VAL A 251 -10.03 -4.60 -3.76
N PHE A 252 -9.76 -3.35 -4.13
CA PHE A 252 -8.82 -3.03 -5.20
C PHE A 252 -7.42 -3.54 -4.87
N ALA A 253 -6.87 -3.15 -3.72
CA ALA A 253 -5.53 -3.53 -3.30
C ALA A 253 -5.38 -5.06 -3.21
N GLY A 254 -6.35 -5.73 -2.56
CA GLY A 254 -6.37 -7.17 -2.43
C GLY A 254 -6.42 -7.89 -3.78
N SER A 255 -7.24 -7.41 -4.71
CA SER A 255 -7.37 -7.99 -6.06
C SER A 255 -6.06 -7.89 -6.84
N ILE A 256 -5.36 -6.76 -6.77
CA ILE A 256 -4.03 -6.59 -7.39
C ILE A 256 -3.02 -7.54 -6.75
N PHE A 257 -2.96 -7.63 -5.42
CA PHE A 257 -2.03 -8.53 -4.74
C PHE A 257 -2.33 -10.02 -5.04
N LEU A 258 -3.60 -10.42 -5.18
CA LEU A 258 -3.99 -11.76 -5.62
C LEU A 258 -3.44 -12.07 -7.02
N LEU A 259 -3.59 -11.15 -7.96
CA LEU A 259 -3.08 -11.30 -9.32
C LEU A 259 -1.54 -11.33 -9.35
N LEU A 260 -0.88 -10.49 -8.57
CA LEU A 260 0.58 -10.47 -8.44
C LEU A 260 1.09 -11.78 -7.83
N PHE A 261 0.45 -12.27 -6.78
CA PHE A 261 0.78 -13.57 -6.17
C PHE A 261 0.64 -14.72 -7.17
N TYR A 262 -0.47 -14.76 -7.90
CA TYR A 262 -0.69 -15.77 -8.95
C TYR A 262 0.37 -15.68 -10.05
N GLY A 263 0.68 -14.47 -10.52
CA GLY A 263 1.74 -14.25 -11.52
C GLY A 263 3.12 -14.67 -11.04
N ALA A 264 3.50 -14.24 -9.84
CA ALA A 264 4.78 -14.58 -9.22
C ALA A 264 4.92 -16.11 -8.97
N SER A 265 3.83 -16.76 -8.53
CA SER A 265 3.81 -18.23 -8.35
C SER A 265 4.01 -18.99 -9.66
N LYS A 266 3.45 -18.51 -10.77
CA LYS A 266 3.72 -19.09 -12.12
C LYS A 266 5.18 -18.95 -12.51
N ILE A 267 5.79 -17.79 -12.28
CA ILE A 267 7.20 -17.53 -12.59
C ILE A 267 8.10 -18.43 -11.74
N ALA A 268 7.87 -18.50 -10.44
CA ALA A 268 8.62 -19.33 -9.51
C ALA A 268 8.59 -20.82 -9.93
N ASN A 269 7.42 -21.31 -10.35
CA ASN A 269 7.24 -22.68 -10.81
C ASN A 269 7.67 -22.93 -12.27
N GLY A 270 8.18 -21.91 -12.98
CA GLY A 270 8.61 -22.03 -14.38
C GLY A 270 7.49 -22.29 -15.39
N LYS A 271 6.23 -22.00 -15.02
CA LYS A 271 5.04 -22.25 -15.88
C LYS A 271 4.57 -20.98 -16.60
N VAL A 272 5.47 -20.09 -16.97
CA VAL A 272 5.15 -18.77 -17.55
C VAL A 272 4.47 -18.92 -18.93
N ASP A 273 4.92 -19.88 -19.74
CA ASP A 273 4.43 -20.10 -21.09
C ASP A 273 2.97 -20.62 -21.14
N LYS A 274 2.45 -21.09 -20.00
CA LYS A 274 1.05 -21.56 -19.93
C LYS A 274 0.10 -20.36 -19.83
N PRO A 275 -1.04 -20.35 -20.54
CA PRO A 275 -2.02 -19.29 -20.43
C PRO A 275 -2.52 -19.16 -18.97
N PRO A 276 -2.98 -17.97 -18.55
CA PRO A 276 -3.57 -17.80 -17.22
C PRO A 276 -4.81 -18.69 -17.08
N SER A 277 -4.82 -19.50 -16.04
CA SER A 277 -5.88 -20.46 -15.75
C SER A 277 -6.74 -19.98 -14.58
N ARG A 278 -8.06 -20.02 -14.77
CA ARG A 278 -9.01 -19.68 -13.69
C ARG A 278 -8.87 -20.62 -12.49
N VAL A 279 -8.62 -21.90 -12.75
CA VAL A 279 -8.38 -22.91 -11.71
C VAL A 279 -7.10 -22.59 -10.93
N GLY A 280 -6.04 -22.14 -11.62
CA GLY A 280 -4.80 -21.72 -10.96
C GLY A 280 -4.99 -20.49 -10.06
N LEU A 281 -5.82 -19.54 -10.49
CA LEU A 281 -6.17 -18.39 -9.64
C LEU A 281 -6.95 -18.82 -8.40
N LEU A 282 -7.96 -19.67 -8.55
CA LEU A 282 -8.73 -20.23 -7.42
C LEU A 282 -7.83 -20.95 -6.42
N PHE A 283 -6.91 -21.78 -6.92
CA PHE A 283 -5.96 -22.49 -6.07
C PHE A 283 -5.04 -21.52 -5.29
N SER A 284 -4.59 -20.43 -5.94
CA SER A 284 -3.79 -19.39 -5.30
C SER A 284 -4.58 -18.69 -4.19
N VAL A 285 -5.85 -18.36 -4.45
CA VAL A 285 -6.74 -17.73 -3.45
C VAL A 285 -7.00 -18.67 -2.29
N PHE A 286 -7.19 -19.97 -2.54
CA PHE A 286 -7.38 -20.98 -1.48
C PHE A 286 -6.16 -21.09 -0.57
N ILE A 287 -4.95 -21.09 -1.13
CA ILE A 287 -3.69 -21.07 -0.36
C ILE A 287 -3.61 -19.79 0.51
N ILE A 288 -3.95 -18.65 -0.06
CA ILE A 288 -3.94 -17.37 0.64
C ILE A 288 -4.97 -17.38 1.78
N LEU A 289 -6.18 -17.89 1.53
CA LEU A 289 -7.24 -17.99 2.55
C LEU A 289 -6.80 -18.84 3.73
N ILE A 290 -6.27 -20.03 3.47
CA ILE A 290 -5.75 -20.90 4.54
C ILE A 290 -4.64 -20.18 5.30
N GLY A 291 -3.69 -19.57 4.61
CA GLY A 291 -2.61 -18.81 5.23
C GLY A 291 -3.11 -17.65 6.09
N MET A 292 -4.12 -16.90 5.61
CA MET A 292 -4.74 -15.81 6.38
C MET A 292 -5.42 -16.31 7.65
N ILE A 293 -6.20 -17.40 7.57
CA ILE A 293 -6.87 -17.97 8.73
C ILE A 293 -5.84 -18.44 9.76
N LEU A 294 -4.80 -19.14 9.33
CA LEU A 294 -3.73 -19.59 10.23
C LEU A 294 -3.00 -18.41 10.88
N VAL A 295 -2.66 -17.38 10.12
CA VAL A 295 -2.00 -16.18 10.66
C VAL A 295 -2.95 -15.42 11.59
N ASN A 296 -4.25 -15.34 11.27
CA ASN A 296 -5.24 -14.73 12.14
C ASN A 296 -5.32 -15.43 13.50
N GLU A 297 -5.47 -16.76 13.50
CA GLU A 297 -5.64 -17.52 14.74
C GLU A 297 -4.37 -17.60 15.61
N TRP A 298 -3.21 -17.74 14.99
CA TRP A 298 -1.97 -18.03 15.74
C TRP A 298 -1.08 -16.82 15.98
N ILE A 299 -1.25 -15.76 15.20
CA ILE A 299 -0.38 -14.58 15.25
C ILE A 299 -1.19 -13.33 15.54
N TRP A 300 -2.25 -13.05 14.77
CA TRP A 300 -2.95 -11.76 14.82
C TRP A 300 -3.74 -11.55 16.10
N LYS A 301 -4.39 -12.57 16.62
CA LYS A 301 -5.14 -12.53 17.88
C LYS A 301 -4.25 -12.36 19.14
N SER A 302 -2.93 -12.52 19.01
CA SER A 302 -1.98 -12.30 20.09
C SER A 302 -1.30 -10.94 19.90
N GLU A 303 -1.47 -10.00 20.82
CA GLU A 303 -0.89 -8.64 20.70
C GLU A 303 0.63 -8.65 20.48
N GLU A 304 1.37 -9.47 21.21
CA GLU A 304 2.82 -9.57 21.07
C GLU A 304 3.24 -10.04 19.68
N LYS A 305 2.59 -11.10 19.18
CA LYS A 305 2.91 -11.68 17.86
C LYS A 305 2.42 -10.76 16.73
N GLN A 306 1.30 -10.06 16.91
CA GLN A 306 0.79 -9.05 15.98
C GLN A 306 1.84 -7.93 15.78
N VAL A 307 2.43 -7.44 16.87
CA VAL A 307 3.50 -6.43 16.80
C VAL A 307 4.72 -6.93 16.02
N ILE A 308 5.11 -8.19 16.19
CA ILE A 308 6.22 -8.79 15.43
C ILE A 308 5.90 -8.83 13.94
N LEU A 309 4.67 -9.27 13.57
CA LEU A 309 4.24 -9.32 12.17
C LEU A 309 4.19 -7.92 11.54
N LEU A 310 3.69 -6.92 12.28
CA LEU A 310 3.65 -5.53 11.84
C LEU A 310 5.08 -4.97 11.64
N ASN A 311 6.00 -5.22 12.56
CA ASN A 311 7.39 -4.79 12.43
C ASN A 311 8.06 -5.45 11.22
N LEU A 312 7.80 -6.73 10.99
CA LEU A 312 8.32 -7.44 9.81
C LEU A 312 7.76 -6.82 8.52
N GLN A 313 6.47 -6.49 8.46
CA GLN A 313 5.87 -5.83 7.31
C GLN A 313 6.40 -4.41 7.09
N ILE A 314 6.63 -3.64 8.16
CA ILE A 314 7.22 -2.30 8.09
C ILE A 314 8.62 -2.39 7.49
N LEU A 315 9.45 -3.30 7.97
CA LEU A 315 10.81 -3.51 7.48
C LEU A 315 10.81 -4.01 6.03
N ALA A 316 9.96 -4.98 5.72
CA ALA A 316 9.81 -5.53 4.37
C ALA A 316 9.31 -4.46 3.38
N GLY A 317 8.28 -3.69 3.75
CA GLY A 317 7.72 -2.63 2.92
C GLY A 317 8.71 -1.51 2.65
N SER A 318 9.41 -1.01 3.67
CA SER A 318 10.44 0.02 3.50
C SER A 318 11.61 -0.46 2.64
N LEU A 319 12.04 -1.72 2.82
CA LEU A 319 13.14 -2.30 2.06
C LEU A 319 12.76 -2.54 0.60
N SER A 320 11.58 -3.12 0.32
CA SER A 320 11.11 -3.31 -1.06
C SER A 320 10.96 -1.99 -1.79
N TYR A 321 10.43 -0.98 -1.12
CA TYR A 321 10.20 0.34 -1.67
C TYR A 321 11.49 1.03 -2.15
N LEU A 322 12.58 0.92 -1.38
CA LEU A 322 13.87 1.51 -1.73
C LEU A 322 14.66 0.66 -2.73
N VAL A 323 14.69 -0.66 -2.52
CA VAL A 323 15.60 -1.56 -3.23
C VAL A 323 15.12 -1.88 -4.64
N VAL A 324 13.82 -2.11 -4.85
CA VAL A 324 13.30 -2.57 -6.15
C VAL A 324 13.58 -1.57 -7.28
N PRO A 325 13.27 -0.26 -7.16
CA PRO A 325 13.55 0.69 -8.23
C PRO A 325 15.05 0.86 -8.51
N ILE A 326 15.87 0.82 -7.45
CA ILE A 326 17.32 0.96 -7.58
C ILE A 326 17.92 -0.22 -8.34
N ILE A 327 17.56 -1.47 -7.98
CA ILE A 327 18.07 -2.67 -8.67
C ILE A 327 17.71 -2.63 -10.15
N ILE A 328 16.49 -2.24 -10.51
CA ILE A 328 16.05 -2.18 -11.90
C ILE A 328 16.86 -1.14 -12.67
N ILE A 329 17.05 0.06 -12.15
CA ILE A 329 17.81 1.12 -12.81
C ILE A 329 19.29 0.75 -12.96
N VAL A 330 19.89 0.15 -11.94
CA VAL A 330 21.28 -0.33 -12.02
C VAL A 330 21.43 -1.39 -13.09
N ALA A 331 20.52 -2.36 -13.14
CA ALA A 331 20.52 -3.41 -14.18
C ALA A 331 20.38 -2.83 -15.61
N MET A 332 19.52 -1.83 -15.78
CA MET A 332 19.38 -1.13 -17.07
C MET A 332 20.66 -0.39 -17.47
N LYS A 333 21.32 0.28 -16.52
CA LYS A 333 22.58 0.97 -16.79
C LYS A 333 23.71 0.00 -17.19
N ILE A 334 23.85 -1.12 -16.49
CA ILE A 334 24.85 -2.15 -16.78
C ILE A 334 24.68 -2.71 -18.19
N LYS A 335 23.43 -2.90 -18.63
CA LYS A 335 23.14 -3.42 -19.99
C LYS A 335 23.13 -2.36 -21.09
N GLY A 336 23.51 -1.11 -20.81
CA GLY A 336 23.70 -0.05 -21.81
C GLY A 336 22.40 0.47 -22.44
N VAL A 337 21.25 0.23 -21.84
CA VAL A 337 19.92 0.51 -22.40
C VAL A 337 19.62 2.00 -22.61
N ASN A 338 20.35 2.89 -21.96
CA ASN A 338 20.12 4.34 -22.04
C ASN A 338 20.56 4.99 -23.36
N LYS A 339 21.16 4.25 -24.31
CA LYS A 339 21.71 4.83 -25.56
C LYS A 339 20.76 4.77 -26.78
N HIS A 340 19.64 4.04 -26.72
CA HIS A 340 18.82 3.77 -27.92
C HIS A 340 17.41 4.37 -27.95
N ALA A 341 16.99 5.11 -26.93
CA ALA A 341 15.67 5.75 -26.92
C ALA A 341 15.61 7.03 -27.81
N ASN A 342 16.75 7.67 -28.08
CA ASN A 342 16.79 8.97 -28.78
C ASN A 342 17.09 8.90 -30.29
N THR A 343 17.23 7.72 -30.91
CA THR A 343 17.65 7.60 -32.32
C THR A 343 16.53 7.22 -33.29
N LYS A 344 15.26 7.14 -32.86
CA LYS A 344 14.13 6.82 -33.74
C LYS A 344 13.06 7.90 -33.89
N GLU A 345 13.29 9.13 -33.39
CA GLU A 345 12.38 10.27 -33.67
C GLU A 345 12.91 11.23 -34.75
N ASN A 346 14.05 10.94 -35.38
CA ASN A 346 14.62 11.74 -36.49
C ASN A 346 14.90 10.90 -37.72
N GLY A 347 13.98 10.07 -38.15
CA GLY A 347 14.03 9.36 -39.39
C GLY A 347 12.68 9.27 -40.07
#